data_5735a014ba7ac31bc735ae209049aca8
#
_entry.id   5735a014ba7ac31bc735ae209049aca8
#
_cell.length_a   1.000
_cell.length_b   1.000
_cell.length_c   1.000
_cell.angle_alpha   90.00
_cell.angle_beta   90.00
_cell.angle_gamma   90.00
#
_symmetry.space_group_name_H-M   'P 1'
#
loop_
_entity.id
_entity.type
_entity.pdbx_description
1 polymer ?
#
loop_
_entity_poly.entity_id
_entity_poly.type
_entity_poly.pdbx_seq_one_letter_code
_entity_poly.pdbx_strand_id
1 'polypeptide(L)'
;NNDGFTIVELIVVIAMLVIFIGAVSVNVGRITGYDAKEGYKKISSAITENKIETLGKAKMTGDIYLEIYRDDSDRNLYVQTIHNGRSSKDVVKKTKLNKRGRASVSYELSDGTKVENVGNSNPLVICFNRASGAIVDINDGYKVSDLKYIYITAGSYEYTIELVPETGKVIGK
;
A
#
# COMPACT_ATOMS: atom_id res chain seq x y z
N ASN A 1 40.83 12.80 -42.39
CA ASN A 1 39.53 12.82 -43.06
C ASN A 1 38.49 13.13 -42.03
N ASN A 2 37.97 14.35 -42.06
CA ASN A 2 36.79 14.75 -41.27
C ASN A 2 35.58 14.54 -42.19
N ASP A 3 35.08 13.31 -42.23
CA ASP A 3 33.84 13.02 -42.93
C ASP A 3 32.70 13.50 -42.02
N GLY A 4 32.10 14.63 -42.38
CA GLY A 4 30.94 15.17 -41.65
C GLY A 4 29.72 14.27 -41.85
N PHE A 5 28.85 14.19 -40.83
CA PHE A 5 27.57 13.46 -40.89
C PHE A 5 26.72 13.96 -42.07
N THR A 6 26.16 13.05 -42.81
CA THR A 6 25.18 13.38 -43.85
C THR A 6 23.81 13.70 -43.24
N ILE A 7 23.04 14.53 -43.93
CA ILE A 7 21.64 14.85 -43.49
C ILE A 7 20.80 13.56 -43.37
N VAL A 8 21.07 12.58 -44.23
CA VAL A 8 20.35 11.29 -44.25
C VAL A 8 20.65 10.49 -42.97
N GLU A 9 21.93 10.42 -42.53
CA GLU A 9 22.29 9.77 -41.27
C GLU A 9 21.63 10.42 -40.07
N LEU A 10 21.55 11.75 -40.06
CA LEU A 10 20.87 12.46 -38.98
C LEU A 10 19.37 12.12 -38.90
N ILE A 11 18.69 12.08 -40.05
CA ILE A 11 17.26 11.71 -40.14
C ILE A 11 17.03 10.28 -39.64
N VAL A 12 17.89 9.35 -40.03
CA VAL A 12 17.79 7.95 -39.61
C VAL A 12 17.99 7.80 -38.11
N VAL A 13 18.95 8.51 -37.52
CA VAL A 13 19.18 8.51 -36.05
C VAL A 13 17.99 9.08 -35.32
N ILE A 14 17.42 10.20 -35.78
CA ILE A 14 16.23 10.79 -35.16
C ILE A 14 15.03 9.83 -35.25
N ALA A 15 14.82 9.19 -36.39
CA ALA A 15 13.73 8.23 -36.55
C ALA A 15 13.88 7.03 -35.61
N MET A 16 15.07 6.50 -35.43
CA MET A 16 15.35 5.43 -34.48
C MET A 16 15.11 5.88 -33.03
N LEU A 17 15.55 7.09 -32.68
CA LEU A 17 15.31 7.63 -31.31
C LEU A 17 13.81 7.77 -31.00
N VAL A 18 13.00 8.24 -31.95
CA VAL A 18 11.54 8.36 -31.76
C VAL A 18 10.90 6.99 -31.52
N ILE A 19 11.31 5.96 -32.27
CA ILE A 19 10.83 4.59 -32.08
C ILE A 19 11.23 4.05 -30.70
N PHE A 20 12.48 4.26 -30.28
CA PHE A 20 12.96 3.85 -28.97
C PHE A 20 12.21 4.55 -27.82
N ILE A 21 12.01 5.86 -27.92
CA ILE A 21 11.26 6.63 -26.91
C ILE A 21 9.83 6.12 -26.81
N GLY A 22 9.17 5.85 -27.94
CA GLY A 22 7.83 5.29 -27.98
C GLY A 22 7.74 3.92 -27.29
N ALA A 23 8.67 3.01 -27.60
CA ALA A 23 8.72 1.66 -27.02
C ALA A 23 8.99 1.68 -25.49
N VAL A 24 9.84 2.58 -25.00
CA VAL A 24 10.14 2.73 -23.56
C VAL A 24 8.93 3.28 -22.81
N SER A 25 8.23 4.27 -23.36
CA SER A 25 7.07 4.90 -22.72
C SER A 25 5.94 3.91 -22.43
N VAL A 26 5.68 2.97 -23.33
CA VAL A 26 4.64 1.93 -23.16
C VAL A 26 4.98 0.95 -22.01
N ASN A 27 6.25 0.64 -21.81
CA ASN A 27 6.67 -0.31 -20.78
C ASN A 27 6.61 0.29 -19.36
N VAL A 28 6.83 1.58 -19.19
CA VAL A 28 6.76 2.24 -17.87
C VAL A 28 5.36 2.17 -17.28
N GLY A 29 4.30 2.33 -18.08
CA GLY A 29 2.92 2.21 -17.63
C GLY A 29 2.58 0.83 -17.07
N ARG A 30 2.99 -0.24 -17.75
CA ARG A 30 2.73 -1.62 -17.31
C ARG A 30 3.39 -1.96 -15.97
N ILE A 31 4.57 -1.42 -15.72
CA ILE A 31 5.34 -1.66 -14.48
C ILE A 31 4.66 -0.99 -13.28
N THR A 32 4.11 0.21 -13.45
CA THR A 32 3.41 0.91 -12.35
C THR A 32 2.11 0.22 -11.97
N GLY A 33 1.33 -0.28 -12.93
CA GLY A 33 0.12 -1.05 -12.66
C GLY A 33 0.40 -2.34 -11.89
N TYR A 34 1.53 -2.99 -12.15
CA TYR A 34 1.95 -4.17 -11.40
C TYR A 34 2.25 -3.83 -9.92
N ASP A 35 2.93 -2.72 -9.64
CA ASP A 35 3.25 -2.29 -8.27
C ASP A 35 1.97 -2.00 -7.45
N ALA A 36 0.96 -1.34 -8.05
CA ALA A 36 -0.32 -1.10 -7.39
C ALA A 36 -1.07 -2.41 -7.09
N LYS A 37 -1.11 -3.33 -8.06
CA LYS A 37 -1.76 -4.64 -7.92
C LYS A 37 -1.06 -5.52 -6.88
N GLU A 38 0.25 -5.50 -6.83
CA GLU A 38 1.04 -6.24 -5.82
C GLU A 38 0.76 -5.67 -4.42
N GLY A 39 0.76 -4.34 -4.27
CA GLY A 39 0.41 -3.66 -3.02
C GLY A 39 -1.00 -4.03 -2.55
N TYR A 40 -1.98 -3.97 -3.44
CA TYR A 40 -3.37 -4.38 -3.16
C TYR A 40 -3.45 -5.82 -2.61
N LYS A 41 -2.81 -6.78 -3.29
CA LYS A 41 -2.82 -8.18 -2.85
C LYS A 41 -2.17 -8.37 -1.49
N LYS A 42 -1.03 -7.73 -1.26
CA LYS A 42 -0.30 -7.84 0.02
C LYS A 42 -1.09 -7.22 1.17
N ILE A 43 -1.69 -6.05 0.97
CA ILE A 43 -2.53 -5.40 2.00
C ILE A 43 -3.77 -6.25 2.29
N SER A 44 -4.51 -6.70 1.28
CA SER A 44 -5.70 -7.53 1.47
C SER A 44 -5.39 -8.84 2.21
N SER A 45 -4.27 -9.50 1.86
CA SER A 45 -3.79 -10.70 2.57
C SER A 45 -3.43 -10.39 4.01
N ALA A 46 -2.67 -9.30 4.25
CA ALA A 46 -2.23 -8.92 5.59
C ALA A 46 -3.42 -8.56 6.49
N ILE A 47 -4.44 -7.86 5.99
CA ILE A 47 -5.68 -7.55 6.73
C ILE A 47 -6.38 -8.84 7.13
N THR A 48 -6.55 -9.78 6.18
CA THR A 48 -7.22 -11.05 6.45
C THR A 48 -6.44 -11.92 7.44
N GLU A 49 -5.13 -12.03 7.27
CA GLU A 49 -4.25 -12.76 8.18
C GLU A 49 -4.28 -12.17 9.60
N ASN A 50 -4.16 -10.84 9.71
CA ASN A 50 -4.18 -10.13 10.99
C ASN A 50 -5.51 -10.33 11.73
N LYS A 51 -6.64 -10.26 11.01
CA LYS A 51 -7.95 -10.56 11.59
C LYS A 51 -8.03 -11.99 12.11
N ILE A 52 -7.63 -12.99 11.32
CA ILE A 52 -7.64 -14.40 11.74
C ILE A 52 -6.74 -14.60 12.96
N GLU A 53 -5.58 -13.97 12.97
CA GLU A 53 -4.65 -14.05 14.08
C GLU A 53 -5.21 -13.41 15.35
N THR A 54 -5.87 -12.26 15.23
CA THR A 54 -6.56 -11.59 16.35
C THR A 54 -7.66 -12.47 16.94
N LEU A 55 -8.52 -13.05 16.10
CA LEU A 55 -9.59 -13.94 16.54
C LEU A 55 -9.07 -15.22 17.23
N GLY A 56 -7.93 -15.74 16.75
CA GLY A 56 -7.37 -17.01 17.26
C GLY A 56 -6.40 -16.89 18.41
N LYS A 57 -5.59 -15.82 18.46
CA LYS A 57 -4.43 -15.74 19.37
C LYS A 57 -4.44 -14.55 20.33
N ALA A 58 -5.14 -13.45 20.01
CA ALA A 58 -5.12 -12.28 20.88
C ALA A 58 -5.72 -12.61 22.25
N LYS A 59 -5.08 -12.16 23.32
CA LYS A 59 -5.62 -12.26 24.69
C LYS A 59 -6.66 -11.18 24.96
N MET A 60 -6.41 -9.99 24.43
CA MET A 60 -7.30 -8.82 24.51
C MET A 60 -7.40 -8.13 23.14
N THR A 61 -8.48 -7.35 22.95
CA THR A 61 -8.57 -6.44 21.80
C THR A 61 -7.45 -5.40 21.91
N GLY A 62 -6.72 -5.18 20.82
CA GLY A 62 -5.55 -4.29 20.79
C GLY A 62 -4.19 -4.98 20.95
N ASP A 63 -4.15 -6.26 21.36
CA ASP A 63 -2.90 -7.02 21.47
C ASP A 63 -2.23 -7.26 20.11
N ILE A 64 -3.03 -7.37 19.06
CA ILE A 64 -2.57 -7.63 17.70
C ILE A 64 -3.20 -6.58 16.78
N TYR A 65 -2.38 -5.88 16.01
CA TYR A 65 -2.85 -4.91 15.03
C TYR A 65 -1.94 -4.84 13.81
N LEU A 66 -2.48 -4.29 12.73
CA LEU A 66 -1.79 -4.07 11.47
C LEU A 66 -1.42 -2.60 11.35
N GLU A 67 -0.23 -2.32 10.89
CA GLU A 67 0.24 -0.98 10.59
C GLU A 67 0.72 -0.90 9.15
N ILE A 68 0.22 0.09 8.40
CA ILE A 68 0.65 0.40 7.04
C ILE A 68 1.27 1.79 7.09
N TYR A 69 2.52 1.91 6.65
CA TYR A 69 3.26 3.15 6.70
C TYR A 69 4.30 3.25 5.58
N ARG A 70 4.73 4.48 5.31
CA ARG A 70 5.89 4.75 4.46
C ARG A 70 7.09 5.03 5.34
N ASP A 71 8.15 4.28 5.17
CA ASP A 71 9.40 4.47 5.89
C ASP A 71 10.15 5.68 5.31
N ASP A 72 10.55 6.62 6.16
CA ASP A 72 11.21 7.86 5.75
C ASP A 72 12.63 7.62 5.25
N SER A 73 13.28 6.55 5.69
CA SER A 73 14.67 6.23 5.35
C SER A 73 14.83 5.75 3.92
N ASP A 74 13.94 4.88 3.45
CA ASP A 74 14.01 4.26 2.12
C ASP A 74 12.83 4.61 1.20
N ARG A 75 11.86 5.41 1.71
CA ARG A 75 10.63 5.84 1.03
C ARG A 75 9.73 4.70 0.54
N ASN A 76 9.94 3.49 1.03
CA ASN A 76 9.11 2.35 0.67
C ASN A 76 7.90 2.23 1.59
N LEU A 77 6.82 1.66 1.04
CA LEU A 77 5.63 1.30 1.80
C LEU A 77 5.81 -0.07 2.41
N TYR A 78 5.44 -0.17 3.68
CA TYR A 78 5.44 -1.40 4.45
C TYR A 78 4.08 -1.67 5.06
N VAL A 79 3.77 -2.94 5.20
CA VAL A 79 2.73 -3.44 6.08
C VAL A 79 3.38 -4.34 7.12
N GLN A 80 3.06 -4.12 8.38
CA GLN A 80 3.58 -4.93 9.47
C GLN A 80 2.49 -5.34 10.45
N THR A 81 2.63 -6.56 10.97
CA THR A 81 1.81 -7.06 12.08
C THR A 81 2.58 -6.86 13.37
N ILE A 82 1.94 -6.23 14.33
CA ILE A 82 2.51 -5.89 15.62
C ILE A 82 1.75 -6.64 16.70
N HIS A 83 2.50 -7.26 17.60
CA HIS A 83 1.99 -7.81 18.85
C HIS A 83 2.39 -6.87 19.98
N ASN A 84 1.41 -6.40 20.73
CA ASN A 84 1.66 -5.64 21.96
C ASN A 84 2.03 -6.61 23.08
N GLY A 85 3.33 -6.80 23.33
CA GLY A 85 3.81 -7.35 24.58
C GLY A 85 3.60 -6.34 25.72
N ARG A 86 3.55 -6.81 26.98
CA ARG A 86 3.34 -5.93 28.17
C ARG A 86 4.37 -4.79 28.33
N SER A 87 5.45 -4.79 27.57
CA SER A 87 6.55 -3.83 27.69
C SER A 87 7.15 -3.36 26.37
N SER A 88 6.77 -3.92 25.22
CA SER A 88 7.32 -3.52 23.91
C SER A 88 6.40 -3.88 22.75
N LYS A 89 6.48 -3.09 21.68
CA LYS A 89 5.86 -3.41 20.39
C LYS A 89 6.75 -4.42 19.68
N ASP A 90 6.29 -5.66 19.55
CA ASP A 90 7.02 -6.68 18.80
C ASP A 90 6.50 -6.75 17.37
N VAL A 91 7.35 -6.39 16.41
CA VAL A 91 7.05 -6.57 14.98
C VAL A 91 7.23 -8.03 14.61
N VAL A 92 6.13 -8.74 14.44
CA VAL A 92 6.14 -10.19 14.13
C VAL A 92 6.36 -10.43 12.65
N LYS A 93 5.78 -9.57 11.80
CA LYS A 93 5.87 -9.69 10.36
C LYS A 93 5.95 -8.30 9.73
N LYS A 94 6.97 -8.05 8.92
CA LYS A 94 7.12 -6.83 8.11
C LYS A 94 7.24 -7.21 6.65
N THR A 95 6.38 -6.66 5.81
CA THR A 95 6.35 -6.94 4.37
C THR A 95 6.43 -5.64 3.57
N LYS A 96 7.39 -5.56 2.65
CA LYS A 96 7.49 -4.45 1.71
C LYS A 96 6.39 -4.56 0.65
N LEU A 97 5.59 -3.51 0.49
CA LEU A 97 4.42 -3.51 -0.39
C LEU A 97 4.81 -3.39 -1.86
N ASN A 98 5.83 -2.59 -2.16
CA ASN A 98 6.28 -2.32 -3.51
C ASN A 98 7.79 -2.41 -3.64
N LYS A 99 8.30 -2.79 -4.81
CA LYS A 99 9.74 -2.91 -5.06
C LYS A 99 10.42 -1.59 -5.42
N ARG A 100 9.66 -0.57 -5.86
CA ARG A 100 10.20 0.64 -6.51
C ARG A 100 9.77 1.97 -5.89
N GLY A 101 9.13 1.98 -4.73
CA GLY A 101 8.75 3.21 -4.00
C GLY A 101 7.69 4.08 -4.68
N ARG A 102 7.05 3.62 -5.76
CA ARG A 102 6.12 4.41 -6.57
C ARG A 102 4.65 4.32 -6.17
N ALA A 103 4.29 3.36 -5.34
CA ALA A 103 2.93 3.24 -4.85
C ALA A 103 2.70 4.20 -3.68
N SER A 104 1.47 4.69 -3.56
CA SER A 104 0.97 5.40 -2.40
C SER A 104 -0.27 4.71 -1.86
N VAL A 105 -0.51 4.89 -0.57
CA VAL A 105 -1.70 4.39 0.12
C VAL A 105 -2.41 5.59 0.71
N SER A 106 -3.70 5.67 0.48
CA SER A 106 -4.63 6.58 1.14
C SER A 106 -5.83 5.79 1.65
N TYR A 107 -6.59 6.36 2.57
CA TYR A 107 -7.77 5.69 3.10
C TYR A 107 -8.90 6.68 3.35
N GLU A 108 -10.13 6.15 3.41
CA GLU A 108 -11.35 6.91 3.61
C GLU A 108 -12.22 6.25 4.66
N LEU A 109 -12.74 7.07 5.56
CA LEU A 109 -13.68 6.68 6.59
C LEU A 109 -15.12 6.72 6.06
N SER A 110 -16.05 6.12 6.77
CA SER A 110 -17.48 6.08 6.40
C SER A 110 -18.14 7.47 6.37
N ASP A 111 -17.60 8.45 7.09
CA ASP A 111 -18.05 9.83 7.08
C ASP A 111 -17.56 10.65 5.88
N GLY A 112 -16.75 10.03 5.00
CA GLY A 112 -16.12 10.66 3.84
C GLY A 112 -14.81 11.36 4.15
N THR A 113 -14.32 11.31 5.37
CA THR A 113 -12.99 11.83 5.72
C THR A 113 -11.91 11.01 5.03
N LYS A 114 -11.11 11.66 4.17
CA LYS A 114 -10.03 11.03 3.42
C LYS A 114 -8.67 11.45 3.96
N VAL A 115 -7.81 10.48 4.20
CA VAL A 115 -6.42 10.69 4.60
C VAL A 115 -5.51 10.29 3.43
N GLU A 116 -4.84 11.29 2.90
CA GLU A 116 -3.93 11.13 1.76
C GLU A 116 -2.53 10.76 2.24
N ASN A 117 -1.87 9.90 1.47
CA ASN A 117 -0.44 9.57 1.64
C ASN A 117 -0.06 9.12 3.07
N VAL A 118 -0.42 7.90 3.39
CA VAL A 118 0.01 7.23 4.62
C VAL A 118 1.54 7.29 4.75
N GLY A 119 2.03 7.83 5.86
CA GLY A 119 3.45 8.04 6.15
C GLY A 119 3.87 7.47 7.51
N ASN A 120 5.14 7.69 7.87
CA ASN A 120 5.69 7.24 9.15
C ASN A 120 5.09 7.99 10.35
N SER A 121 4.86 9.30 10.19
CA SER A 121 4.20 10.14 11.19
C SER A 121 2.67 10.03 11.20
N ASN A 122 2.10 9.40 10.17
CA ASN A 122 0.66 9.23 9.98
C ASN A 122 0.38 7.84 9.39
N PRO A 123 0.65 6.75 10.13
CA PRO A 123 0.41 5.39 9.65
C PRO A 123 -1.08 5.07 9.66
N LEU A 124 -1.50 4.18 8.77
CA LEU A 124 -2.81 3.54 8.88
C LEU A 124 -2.69 2.35 9.81
N VAL A 125 -3.36 2.42 10.96
CA VAL A 125 -3.35 1.36 11.98
C VAL A 125 -4.72 0.70 12.00
N ILE A 126 -4.79 -0.62 11.76
CA ILE A 126 -6.03 -1.40 11.73
C ILE A 126 -5.99 -2.42 12.87
N CYS A 127 -6.98 -2.33 13.75
CA CYS A 127 -7.17 -3.25 14.86
C CYS A 127 -8.52 -3.95 14.75
N PHE A 128 -8.56 -5.23 15.11
CA PHE A 128 -9.78 -6.02 15.11
C PHE A 128 -10.22 -6.34 16.54
N ASN A 129 -11.53 -6.31 16.74
CA ASN A 129 -12.14 -6.82 17.98
C ASN A 129 -11.96 -8.35 18.04
N ARG A 130 -11.43 -8.83 19.13
CA ARG A 130 -11.16 -10.27 19.33
C ARG A 130 -12.41 -11.15 19.24
N ALA A 131 -13.55 -10.66 19.68
CA ALA A 131 -14.77 -11.46 19.74
C ALA A 131 -15.60 -11.39 18.44
N SER A 132 -15.68 -10.21 17.81
CA SER A 132 -16.55 -9.99 16.65
C SER A 132 -15.80 -9.92 15.31
N GLY A 133 -14.50 -9.62 15.35
CA GLY A 133 -13.72 -9.30 14.17
C GLY A 133 -14.03 -7.94 13.55
N ALA A 134 -14.83 -7.11 14.20
CA ALA A 134 -15.07 -5.73 13.79
C ALA A 134 -13.80 -4.89 13.87
N ILE A 135 -13.69 -3.86 13.04
CA ILE A 135 -12.61 -2.88 13.13
C ILE A 135 -12.90 -1.98 14.32
N VAL A 136 -11.91 -1.72 15.14
CA VAL A 136 -12.01 -0.91 16.35
C VAL A 136 -10.87 0.09 16.46
N ASP A 137 -11.13 1.18 17.16
CA ASP A 137 -10.10 2.16 17.48
C ASP A 137 -9.11 1.61 18.50
N ILE A 138 -7.86 2.01 18.37
CA ILE A 138 -6.83 1.76 19.39
C ILE A 138 -6.72 3.00 20.27
N ASN A 139 -6.51 2.80 21.57
CA ASN A 139 -6.42 3.87 22.58
C ASN A 139 -5.33 4.92 22.34
N ASP A 140 -4.47 4.74 21.35
CA ASP A 140 -3.37 5.65 20.98
C ASP A 140 -3.80 6.81 20.06
N GLY A 141 -5.11 7.07 19.90
CA GLY A 141 -5.61 8.23 19.13
C GLY A 141 -5.88 7.96 17.65
N TYR A 142 -5.69 6.75 17.17
CA TYR A 142 -6.02 6.37 15.78
C TYR A 142 -7.50 6.00 15.69
N LYS A 143 -8.30 6.89 15.07
CA LYS A 143 -9.73 6.63 14.79
C LYS A 143 -9.86 5.93 13.45
N VAL A 144 -10.09 4.64 13.47
CA VAL A 144 -10.21 3.78 12.26
C VAL A 144 -11.39 2.82 12.33
N SER A 145 -12.21 2.88 13.37
CA SER A 145 -13.40 2.04 13.52
C SER A 145 -14.37 2.14 12.34
N ASP A 146 -14.35 3.28 11.65
CA ASP A 146 -15.17 3.58 10.47
C ASP A 146 -14.42 3.46 9.16
N LEU A 147 -13.27 2.77 9.13
CA LEU A 147 -12.46 2.58 7.93
C LEU A 147 -13.25 1.82 6.86
N LYS A 148 -13.52 2.47 5.74
CA LYS A 148 -14.33 1.93 4.66
C LYS A 148 -13.54 1.58 3.41
N TYR A 149 -12.65 2.46 2.97
CA TYR A 149 -11.87 2.26 1.77
C TYR A 149 -10.38 2.45 2.01
N ILE A 150 -9.57 1.62 1.35
CA ILE A 150 -8.12 1.80 1.24
C ILE A 150 -7.80 1.85 -0.25
N TYR A 151 -7.17 2.92 -0.68
CA TYR A 151 -6.76 3.14 -2.07
C TYR A 151 -5.27 2.90 -2.20
N ILE A 152 -4.88 2.12 -3.18
CA ILE A 152 -3.49 1.84 -3.53
C ILE A 152 -3.26 2.37 -4.94
N THR A 153 -2.48 3.42 -5.07
CA THR A 153 -2.22 4.09 -6.34
C THR A 153 -0.77 3.94 -6.75
N ALA A 154 -0.53 3.75 -8.05
CA ALA A 154 0.80 3.83 -8.64
C ALA A 154 0.69 4.34 -10.07
N GLY A 155 1.19 5.54 -10.35
CA GLY A 155 1.00 6.23 -11.62
C GLY A 155 -0.49 6.49 -11.88
N SER A 156 -1.02 6.00 -13.00
CA SER A 156 -2.45 6.11 -13.37
C SER A 156 -3.32 4.96 -12.91
N TYR A 157 -2.75 3.99 -12.20
CA TYR A 157 -3.48 2.81 -11.72
C TYR A 157 -3.86 2.97 -10.26
N GLU A 158 -5.13 2.66 -9.96
CA GLU A 158 -5.68 2.64 -8.62
C GLU A 158 -6.41 1.31 -8.38
N TYR A 159 -6.18 0.74 -7.21
CA TYR A 159 -6.90 -0.41 -6.69
C TYR A 159 -7.52 -0.04 -5.36
N THR A 160 -8.77 -0.44 -5.16
CA THR A 160 -9.54 -0.14 -3.95
C THR A 160 -9.82 -1.42 -3.17
N ILE A 161 -9.56 -1.38 -1.88
CA ILE A 161 -9.99 -2.37 -0.90
C ILE A 161 -11.19 -1.76 -0.18
N GLU A 162 -12.35 -2.39 -0.27
CA GLU A 162 -13.52 -2.03 0.52
C GLU A 162 -13.57 -2.90 1.77
N LEU A 163 -13.81 -2.28 2.90
CA LEU A 163 -13.93 -2.93 4.20
C LEU A 163 -15.35 -2.75 4.73
N VAL A 164 -15.85 -3.78 5.41
CA VAL A 164 -17.07 -3.71 6.22
C VAL A 164 -16.66 -3.56 7.67
N PRO A 165 -16.71 -2.36 8.27
CA PRO A 165 -16.13 -2.10 9.58
C PRO A 165 -16.70 -3.00 10.67
N GLU A 166 -18.01 -3.29 10.63
CA GLU A 166 -18.74 -4.08 11.63
C GLU A 166 -18.28 -5.54 11.68
N THR A 167 -17.72 -6.03 10.61
CA THR A 167 -17.27 -7.43 10.52
C THR A 167 -15.79 -7.56 10.20
N GLY A 168 -15.12 -6.46 9.83
CA GLY A 168 -13.74 -6.49 9.32
C GLY A 168 -13.58 -7.34 8.05
N LYS A 169 -14.65 -7.47 7.24
CA LYS A 169 -14.61 -8.23 5.99
C LYS A 169 -13.98 -7.38 4.89
N VAL A 170 -13.07 -7.98 4.14
CA VAL A 170 -12.46 -7.38 2.94
C VAL A 170 -13.33 -7.72 1.74
N ILE A 171 -13.72 -6.71 0.97
CA ILE A 171 -14.39 -6.83 -0.32
C ILE A 171 -13.44 -6.24 -1.36
N GLY A 172 -12.89 -7.09 -2.23
CA GLY A 172 -12.04 -6.62 -3.34
C GLY A 172 -12.89 -6.09 -4.49
N LYS A 173 -12.49 -4.93 -5.04
CA LYS A 173 -13.01 -4.41 -6.32
C LYS A 173 -11.91 -4.36 -7.35
#